data_16cf30d659749f1c86b068af65f9db9c
#
_entry.id   16cf30d659749f1c86b068af65f9db9c
#
_cell.length_a   1.000
_cell.length_b   1.000
_cell.length_c   1.000
_cell.angle_alpha   90.00
_cell.angle_beta   90.00
_cell.angle_gamma   90.00
#
_symmetry.space_group_name_H-M   'P 1'
#
loop_
_entity.id
_entity.type
_entity.pdbx_description
1 polymer ?
#
loop_
_entity_poly.entity_id
_entity_poly.type
_entity_poly.pdbx_seq_one_letter_code
_entity_poly.pdbx_strand_id
1 'polypeptide(L)'
;LCGNNHQIPASVFQVEQERYRDAGSLEQYLVDRHKRQVATLQRHCDTGQVWFEQVITQAVVDYVAGNQELLSAVCKDETLYITKIPYSPAEYLAEKNPQKKRYFACHCPFVREAILTGSPKISDNWCYCSGGFAKYPYELILGRPLTVRLLQSVLRGDAVCRFAVTL
;
A
#
# COMPACT_ATOMS: atom_id res chain seq x y z
N LEU A 1 -12.64 11.55 -8.92
CA LEU A 1 -11.21 11.74 -8.78
C LEU A 1 -10.57 10.37 -8.66
N CYS A 2 -9.55 10.03 -9.38
CA CYS A 2 -8.67 8.86 -9.22
C CYS A 2 -9.26 7.56 -8.62
N GLY A 3 -10.47 7.19 -8.95
CA GLY A 3 -10.91 5.80 -8.84
C GLY A 3 -10.25 4.95 -9.94
N ASN A 4 -9.35 5.58 -10.69
CA ASN A 4 -8.70 5.01 -11.86
C ASN A 4 -7.48 4.17 -11.49
N ASN A 5 -7.16 3.28 -12.39
CA ASN A 5 -5.99 2.42 -12.39
C ASN A 5 -4.65 3.15 -12.56
N HIS A 6 -4.61 4.48 -12.47
CA HIS A 6 -3.43 5.30 -12.75
C HIS A 6 -2.80 5.01 -14.11
N GLN A 7 -3.60 4.58 -15.09
CA GLN A 7 -3.17 4.16 -16.43
C GLN A 7 -2.21 2.95 -16.44
N ILE A 8 -2.17 2.18 -15.34
CA ILE A 8 -1.40 0.94 -15.32
C ILE A 8 -2.12 -0.09 -16.22
N PRO A 9 -1.45 -0.64 -17.24
CA PRO A 9 -2.08 -1.63 -18.10
C PRO A 9 -2.48 -2.89 -17.33
N ALA A 10 -3.65 -3.44 -17.65
CA ALA A 10 -4.13 -4.68 -17.02
C ALA A 10 -3.15 -5.85 -17.21
N SER A 11 -2.40 -5.86 -18.32
CA SER A 11 -1.37 -6.87 -18.61
C SER A 11 -0.29 -7.00 -17.55
N VAL A 12 0.00 -5.92 -16.79
CA VAL A 12 0.96 -5.95 -15.67
C VAL A 12 0.51 -6.93 -14.57
N PHE A 13 -0.79 -7.20 -14.49
CA PHE A 13 -1.38 -8.07 -13.46
C PHE A 13 -1.77 -9.47 -13.95
N GLN A 14 -1.44 -9.85 -15.20
CA GLN A 14 -1.77 -11.19 -15.73
C GLN A 14 -1.19 -12.32 -14.87
N VAL A 15 0.06 -12.21 -14.46
CA VAL A 15 0.71 -13.18 -13.59
C VAL A 15 0.01 -13.28 -12.22
N GLU A 16 -0.49 -12.16 -11.69
CA GLU A 16 -1.23 -12.18 -10.42
C GLU A 16 -2.62 -12.82 -10.58
N GLN A 17 -3.27 -12.69 -11.74
CA GLN A 17 -4.52 -13.40 -12.04
C GLN A 17 -4.32 -14.92 -12.12
N GLU A 18 -3.21 -15.37 -12.73
CA GLU A 18 -2.84 -16.79 -12.75
C GLU A 18 -2.60 -17.31 -11.34
N ARG A 19 -1.79 -16.62 -10.56
CA ARG A 19 -1.50 -16.97 -9.16
C ARG A 19 -2.75 -17.03 -8.29
N TYR A 20 -3.72 -16.16 -8.52
CA TYR A 20 -5.00 -16.20 -7.82
C TYR A 20 -5.79 -17.45 -8.17
N ARG A 21 -5.86 -17.83 -9.45
CA ARG A 21 -6.53 -19.05 -9.89
C ARG A 21 -5.88 -20.30 -9.29
N ASP A 22 -4.54 -20.31 -9.23
CA ASP A 22 -3.77 -21.45 -8.71
C ASP A 22 -3.85 -21.60 -7.20
N ALA A 23 -4.08 -20.50 -6.47
CA ALA A 23 -4.15 -20.49 -5.01
C ALA A 23 -5.41 -21.18 -4.44
N GLY A 24 -6.46 -21.36 -5.23
CA GLY A 24 -7.70 -22.03 -4.84
C GLY A 24 -8.63 -21.19 -3.95
N SER A 25 -8.13 -20.20 -3.22
CA SER A 25 -8.93 -19.23 -2.47
C SER A 25 -8.30 -17.85 -2.41
N LEU A 26 -9.12 -16.84 -2.13
CA LEU A 26 -8.63 -15.46 -1.98
C LEU A 26 -7.68 -15.33 -0.77
N GLU A 27 -8.04 -15.95 0.34
CA GLU A 27 -7.22 -15.92 1.56
C GLU A 27 -5.84 -16.53 1.32
N GLN A 28 -5.79 -17.68 0.66
CA GLN A 28 -4.51 -18.32 0.33
C GLN A 28 -3.68 -17.47 -0.62
N TYR A 29 -4.31 -16.91 -1.66
CA TYR A 29 -3.64 -15.98 -2.56
C TYR A 29 -3.02 -14.77 -1.82
N LEU A 30 -3.76 -14.17 -0.88
CA LEU A 30 -3.30 -13.01 -0.11
C LEU A 30 -2.10 -13.35 0.79
N VAL A 31 -2.13 -14.52 1.44
CA VAL A 31 -1.00 -15.04 2.23
C VAL A 31 0.23 -15.25 1.34
N ASP A 32 0.05 -15.92 0.21
CA ASP A 32 1.16 -16.22 -0.70
C ASP A 32 1.70 -14.96 -1.39
N ARG A 33 0.80 -14.02 -1.73
CA ARG A 33 1.21 -12.70 -2.21
C ARG A 33 2.10 -11.99 -1.17
N HIS A 34 1.67 -11.95 0.09
CA HIS A 34 2.45 -11.33 1.16
C HIS A 34 3.84 -11.97 1.29
N LYS A 35 3.93 -13.29 1.33
CA LYS A 35 5.21 -14.02 1.38
C LYS A 35 6.13 -13.65 0.22
N ARG A 36 5.59 -13.58 -1.01
CA ARG A 36 6.36 -13.19 -2.20
C ARG A 36 6.88 -11.75 -2.10
N GLN A 37 6.07 -10.84 -1.57
CA GLN A 37 6.47 -9.45 -1.39
C GLN A 37 7.57 -9.31 -0.32
N VAL A 38 7.45 -10.01 0.81
CA VAL A 38 8.49 -10.06 1.84
C VAL A 38 9.80 -10.61 1.27
N ALA A 39 9.74 -11.72 0.52
CA ALA A 39 10.93 -12.29 -0.13
C ALA A 39 11.56 -11.33 -1.16
N THR A 40 10.73 -10.56 -1.86
CA THR A 40 11.23 -9.53 -2.78
C THR A 40 11.96 -8.42 -2.03
N LEU A 41 11.38 -7.91 -0.93
CA LEU A 41 12.03 -6.89 -0.10
C LEU A 41 13.33 -7.41 0.52
N GLN A 42 13.35 -8.68 0.99
CA GLN A 42 14.57 -9.28 1.54
C GLN A 42 15.70 -9.29 0.50
N ARG A 43 15.41 -9.68 -0.74
CA ARG A 43 16.40 -9.64 -1.83
C ARG A 43 16.92 -8.23 -2.09
N HIS A 44 16.06 -7.20 -2.06
CA HIS A 44 16.50 -5.81 -2.20
C HIS A 44 17.36 -5.35 -1.02
N CYS A 45 17.02 -5.78 0.19
CA CYS A 45 17.84 -5.55 1.39
C CYS A 45 19.23 -6.17 1.24
N ASP A 46 19.29 -7.45 0.87
CA ASP A 46 20.54 -8.23 0.77
C ASP A 46 21.48 -7.69 -0.32
N THR A 47 20.90 -7.19 -1.43
CA THR A 47 21.68 -6.66 -2.56
C THR A 47 21.96 -5.16 -2.48
N GLY A 48 21.33 -4.44 -1.55
CA GLY A 48 21.42 -2.99 -1.47
C GLY A 48 20.75 -2.24 -2.63
N GLN A 49 19.98 -2.94 -3.47
CA GLN A 49 19.25 -2.32 -4.57
C GLN A 49 17.97 -1.64 -4.06
N VAL A 50 17.68 -0.44 -4.57
CA VAL A 50 16.43 0.25 -4.25
C VAL A 50 15.22 -0.49 -4.84
N TRP A 51 14.09 -0.46 -4.14
CA TRP A 51 12.81 -0.97 -4.59
C TRP A 51 11.85 0.21 -4.81
N PHE A 52 11.50 0.50 -6.07
CA PHE A 52 10.70 1.69 -6.42
C PHE A 52 11.22 2.98 -5.75
N GLU A 53 12.52 3.25 -5.89
CA GLU A 53 13.23 4.39 -5.26
C GLU A 53 13.32 4.33 -3.73
N GLN A 54 12.85 3.26 -3.11
CA GLN A 54 12.86 3.08 -1.65
C GLN A 54 14.09 2.29 -1.20
N VAL A 55 14.74 2.76 -0.15
CA VAL A 55 15.80 2.01 0.52
C VAL A 55 15.15 0.96 1.41
N ILE A 56 15.51 -0.30 1.21
CA ILE A 56 15.00 -1.43 1.98
C ILE A 56 16.07 -1.90 2.96
N THR A 57 15.80 -1.70 4.25
CA THR A 57 16.61 -2.20 5.35
C THR A 57 15.96 -3.44 5.96
N GLN A 58 16.70 -4.21 6.77
CA GLN A 58 16.13 -5.35 7.49
C GLN A 58 14.92 -4.93 8.35
N ALA A 59 14.98 -3.78 9.00
CA ALA A 59 13.84 -3.25 9.77
C ALA A 59 12.59 -3.03 8.91
N VAL A 60 12.75 -2.65 7.63
CA VAL A 60 11.63 -2.52 6.68
C VAL A 60 11.07 -3.90 6.32
N VAL A 61 11.93 -4.89 6.08
CA VAL A 61 11.51 -6.27 5.82
C VAL A 61 10.71 -6.82 7.00
N ASP A 62 11.23 -6.67 8.21
CA ASP A 62 10.60 -7.16 9.45
C ASP A 62 9.25 -6.46 9.70
N TYR A 63 9.19 -5.15 9.45
CA TYR A 63 7.94 -4.37 9.55
C TYR A 63 6.86 -4.87 8.59
N VAL A 64 7.23 -5.16 7.34
CA VAL A 64 6.28 -5.70 6.35
C VAL A 64 5.91 -7.15 6.70
N ALA A 65 6.87 -7.98 7.08
CA ALA A 65 6.64 -9.37 7.45
C ALA A 65 5.66 -9.52 8.64
N GLY A 66 5.68 -8.54 9.56
CA GLY A 66 4.79 -8.51 10.73
C GLY A 66 3.35 -8.07 10.44
N ASN A 67 3.03 -7.63 9.21
CA ASN A 67 1.69 -7.13 8.89
C ASN A 67 1.27 -7.45 7.45
N GLN A 68 0.39 -8.43 7.29
CA GLN A 68 -0.09 -8.89 5.97
C GLN A 68 -0.87 -7.81 5.18
N GLU A 69 -1.43 -6.79 5.83
CA GLU A 69 -2.06 -5.67 5.11
C GLU A 69 -1.06 -4.88 4.24
N LEU A 70 0.24 -4.93 4.60
CA LEU A 70 1.32 -4.29 3.85
C LEU A 70 1.66 -5.12 2.59
N LEU A 71 1.60 -4.49 1.43
CA LEU A 71 1.90 -5.08 0.12
C LEU A 71 1.00 -6.27 -0.29
N SER A 72 0.01 -6.60 0.56
CA SER A 72 -1.05 -7.56 0.29
C SER A 72 -2.36 -7.03 0.89
N ALA A 73 -3.16 -7.89 1.48
CA ALA A 73 -4.37 -7.53 2.21
C ALA A 73 -4.73 -8.63 3.24
N VAL A 74 -5.56 -8.27 4.20
CA VAL A 74 -6.28 -9.24 5.05
C VAL A 74 -7.75 -9.19 4.67
N CYS A 75 -8.33 -10.35 4.35
CA CYS A 75 -9.76 -10.48 4.07
C CYS A 75 -10.52 -10.80 5.35
N LYS A 76 -11.57 -10.02 5.64
CA LYS A 76 -12.49 -10.26 6.74
C LYS A 76 -13.88 -9.77 6.35
N ASP A 77 -14.90 -10.60 6.51
CA ASP A 77 -16.31 -10.26 6.25
C ASP A 77 -16.49 -9.57 4.87
N GLU A 78 -16.02 -10.23 3.80
CA GLU A 78 -16.05 -9.72 2.41
C GLU A 78 -15.40 -8.35 2.22
N THR A 79 -14.45 -8.00 3.10
CA THR A 79 -13.72 -6.73 3.04
C THR A 79 -12.22 -6.99 3.08
N LEU A 80 -11.49 -6.43 2.12
CA LEU A 80 -10.03 -6.41 2.12
C LEU A 80 -9.55 -5.19 2.90
N TYR A 81 -8.75 -5.42 3.92
CA TYR A 81 -8.03 -4.38 4.65
C TYR A 81 -6.62 -4.27 4.10
N ILE A 82 -6.25 -3.06 3.69
CA ILE A 82 -4.99 -2.77 3.03
C ILE A 82 -4.33 -1.59 3.72
N THR A 83 -3.11 -1.77 4.19
CA THR A 83 -2.26 -0.70 4.71
C THR A 83 -1.17 -0.39 3.69
N LYS A 84 -0.99 0.87 3.34
CA LYS A 84 0.12 1.24 2.45
C LYS A 84 1.45 1.18 3.21
N ILE A 85 2.45 0.57 2.57
CA ILE A 85 3.83 0.72 3.03
C ILE A 85 4.19 2.22 2.99
N PRO A 86 4.90 2.77 3.98
CA PRO A 86 5.38 4.15 3.91
C PRO A 86 6.16 4.43 2.63
N TYR A 87 6.07 5.65 2.10
CA TYR A 87 6.80 6.01 0.88
C TYR A 87 8.32 5.98 1.07
N SER A 88 8.81 6.44 2.21
CA SER A 88 10.21 6.32 2.61
C SER A 88 10.27 5.44 3.87
N PRO A 89 10.23 4.09 3.72
CA PRO A 89 9.97 3.21 4.85
C PRO A 89 11.12 3.18 5.87
N ALA A 90 12.37 3.29 5.43
CA ALA A 90 13.53 3.31 6.33
C ALA A 90 13.51 4.56 7.22
N GLU A 91 13.29 5.74 6.63
CA GLU A 91 13.17 7.00 7.35
C GLU A 91 11.93 7.02 8.25
N TYR A 92 10.81 6.47 7.78
CA TYR A 92 9.58 6.33 8.58
C TYR A 92 9.83 5.54 9.87
N LEU A 93 10.55 4.44 9.79
CA LEU A 93 10.84 3.59 10.95
C LEU A 93 11.84 4.23 11.91
N ALA A 94 12.82 4.96 11.39
CA ALA A 94 13.84 5.64 12.20
C ALA A 94 13.34 6.94 12.85
N GLU A 95 12.33 7.59 12.27
CA GLU A 95 11.85 8.91 12.71
C GLU A 95 11.02 8.80 14.01
N LYS A 96 11.26 9.71 14.96
CA LYS A 96 10.54 9.81 16.22
C LYS A 96 9.48 10.91 16.24
N ASN A 97 9.68 11.97 15.43
CA ASN A 97 8.72 13.06 15.34
C ASN A 97 7.46 12.60 14.57
N PRO A 98 6.26 12.63 15.17
CA PRO A 98 5.05 12.11 14.51
C PRO A 98 4.68 12.82 13.22
N GLN A 99 4.94 14.13 13.09
CA GLN A 99 4.64 14.90 11.90
C GLN A 99 5.58 14.52 10.74
N LYS A 100 6.89 14.42 11.01
CA LYS A 100 7.87 13.95 10.01
C LYS A 100 7.63 12.50 9.64
N LYS A 101 7.25 11.67 10.60
CA LYS A 101 6.88 10.27 10.34
C LYS A 101 5.72 10.18 9.32
N ARG A 102 4.67 10.99 9.48
CA ARG A 102 3.57 11.07 8.52
C ARG A 102 4.01 11.59 7.14
N TYR A 103 4.96 12.53 7.10
CA TYR A 103 5.57 13.01 5.87
C TYR A 103 6.25 11.85 5.12
N PHE A 104 7.07 11.05 5.81
CA PHE A 104 7.74 9.89 5.20
C PHE A 104 6.77 8.78 4.77
N ALA A 105 5.60 8.70 5.39
CA ALA A 105 4.57 7.74 5.00
C ALA A 105 3.77 8.17 3.76
N CYS A 106 3.71 9.48 3.45
CA CYS A 106 2.85 10.01 2.39
C CYS A 106 3.40 9.73 0.99
N HIS A 107 2.60 9.06 0.15
CA HIS A 107 2.93 8.80 -1.25
C HIS A 107 2.59 9.96 -2.21
N CYS A 108 1.80 10.93 -1.77
CA CYS A 108 1.29 11.98 -2.64
C CYS A 108 2.21 13.20 -2.64
N PRO A 109 2.88 13.54 -3.75
CA PRO A 109 3.76 14.71 -3.81
C PRO A 109 3.01 16.03 -3.60
N PHE A 110 1.71 16.08 -3.95
CA PHE A 110 0.88 17.28 -3.78
C PHE A 110 0.44 17.53 -2.33
N VAL A 111 0.47 16.51 -1.49
CA VAL A 111 -0.04 16.55 -0.11
C VAL A 111 1.10 16.57 0.91
N ARG A 112 2.19 15.95 0.56
CA ARG A 112 3.31 15.64 1.43
C ARG A 112 3.86 16.84 2.18
N GLU A 113 4.11 17.94 1.47
CA GLU A 113 4.64 19.17 2.06
C GLU A 113 3.63 19.83 3.02
N ALA A 114 2.33 19.75 2.72
CA ALA A 114 1.30 20.29 3.61
C ALA A 114 1.26 19.58 4.97
N ILE A 115 1.74 18.34 5.07
CA ILE A 115 1.87 17.64 6.34
C ILE A 115 2.92 18.31 7.24
N LEU A 116 4.03 18.79 6.67
CA LEU A 116 5.11 19.47 7.41
C LEU A 116 4.76 20.91 7.74
N THR A 117 4.22 21.63 6.77
CA THR A 117 3.98 23.07 6.90
C THR A 117 2.62 23.40 7.53
N GLY A 118 1.66 22.46 7.51
CA GLY A 118 0.28 22.69 7.91
C GLY A 118 -0.50 23.56 6.92
N SER A 119 0.08 23.91 5.79
CA SER A 119 -0.49 24.78 4.74
C SER A 119 -0.03 24.32 3.35
N PRO A 120 -0.90 24.43 2.31
CA PRO A 120 -2.31 24.76 2.41
C PRO A 120 -3.17 23.66 3.08
N LYS A 121 -4.38 23.99 3.48
CA LYS A 121 -5.35 22.98 3.94
C LYS A 121 -5.81 22.17 2.73
N ILE A 122 -5.52 20.89 2.72
CA ILE A 122 -5.84 19.98 1.62
C ILE A 122 -6.93 19.01 2.07
N SER A 123 -7.93 18.82 1.21
CA SER A 123 -8.99 17.84 1.43
C SER A 123 -8.41 16.43 1.41
N ASP A 124 -8.83 15.57 2.34
CA ASP A 124 -8.49 14.15 2.39
C ASP A 124 -9.06 13.34 1.22
N ASN A 125 -9.96 13.92 0.41
CA ASN A 125 -10.38 13.34 -0.86
C ASN A 125 -9.20 13.05 -1.80
N TRP A 126 -8.08 13.78 -1.69
CA TRP A 126 -6.85 13.47 -2.41
C TRP A 126 -6.30 12.08 -2.08
N CYS A 127 -6.54 11.58 -0.87
CA CYS A 127 -6.07 10.27 -0.45
C CYS A 127 -6.79 9.11 -1.16
N TYR A 128 -7.96 9.35 -1.76
CA TYR A 128 -8.66 8.36 -2.59
C TYR A 128 -7.92 8.02 -3.88
N CYS A 129 -6.97 8.85 -4.32
CA CYS A 129 -6.00 8.48 -5.36
C CYS A 129 -5.23 7.21 -4.95
N SER A 130 -4.69 7.18 -3.74
CA SER A 130 -4.04 5.98 -3.20
C SER A 130 -5.01 4.81 -2.98
N GLY A 131 -6.27 5.10 -2.64
CA GLY A 131 -7.32 4.09 -2.52
C GLY A 131 -7.63 3.41 -3.86
N GLY A 132 -7.73 4.19 -4.94
CA GLY A 132 -7.89 3.65 -6.30
C GLY A 132 -6.72 2.75 -6.69
N PHE A 133 -5.50 3.16 -6.41
CA PHE A 133 -4.31 2.35 -6.63
C PHE A 133 -4.33 1.05 -5.80
N ALA A 134 -4.77 1.11 -4.54
CA ALA A 134 -4.81 -0.05 -3.65
C ALA A 134 -5.83 -1.10 -4.10
N LYS A 135 -7.01 -0.69 -4.59
CA LYS A 135 -8.07 -1.63 -5.02
C LYS A 135 -7.84 -2.24 -6.40
N TYR A 136 -7.15 -1.52 -7.30
CA TYR A 136 -7.07 -1.87 -8.71
C TYR A 136 -6.52 -3.29 -8.98
N PRO A 137 -5.45 -3.77 -8.33
CA PRO A 137 -5.00 -5.16 -8.51
C PRO A 137 -6.09 -6.19 -8.22
N TYR A 138 -6.90 -5.93 -7.20
CA TYR A 138 -7.98 -6.84 -6.79
C TYR A 138 -9.18 -6.77 -7.73
N GLU A 139 -9.49 -5.61 -8.32
CA GLU A 139 -10.49 -5.50 -9.39
C GLU A 139 -10.12 -6.37 -10.58
N LEU A 140 -8.85 -6.38 -10.96
CA LEU A 140 -8.36 -7.21 -12.08
C LEU A 140 -8.37 -8.71 -11.74
N ILE A 141 -7.94 -9.07 -10.53
CA ILE A 141 -7.88 -10.45 -10.06
C ILE A 141 -9.31 -11.04 -9.98
N LEU A 142 -10.26 -10.26 -9.47
CA LEU A 142 -11.65 -10.70 -9.25
C LEU A 142 -12.56 -10.44 -10.47
N GLY A 143 -12.08 -9.72 -11.49
CA GLY A 143 -12.81 -9.44 -12.73
C GLY A 143 -14.04 -8.53 -12.54
N ARG A 144 -14.08 -7.72 -11.49
CA ARG A 144 -15.21 -6.82 -11.18
C ARG A 144 -14.76 -5.52 -10.50
N PRO A 145 -15.51 -4.41 -10.66
CA PRO A 145 -15.25 -3.18 -9.93
C PRO A 145 -15.48 -3.37 -8.43
N LEU A 146 -14.64 -2.74 -7.61
CA LEU A 146 -14.70 -2.77 -6.15
C LEU A 146 -14.87 -1.36 -5.58
N THR A 147 -15.44 -1.27 -4.39
CA THR A 147 -15.59 -0.01 -3.66
C THR A 147 -14.50 0.13 -2.61
N VAL A 148 -13.85 1.30 -2.57
CA VAL A 148 -12.81 1.60 -1.57
C VAL A 148 -13.28 2.68 -0.61
N ARG A 149 -13.00 2.49 0.68
CA ARG A 149 -13.20 3.46 1.75
C ARG A 149 -11.88 3.76 2.45
N LEU A 150 -11.59 5.03 2.65
CA LEU A 150 -10.44 5.50 3.42
C LEU A 150 -10.74 5.33 4.92
N LEU A 151 -9.96 4.51 5.61
CA LEU A 151 -10.08 4.29 7.05
C LEU A 151 -9.15 5.21 7.83
N GLN A 152 -7.88 5.29 7.41
CA GLN A 152 -6.83 6.10 8.03
C GLN A 152 -6.06 6.86 6.95
N SER A 153 -5.61 8.07 7.28
CA SER A 153 -4.81 8.90 6.39
C SER A 153 -3.78 9.71 7.17
N VAL A 154 -2.54 9.68 6.70
CA VAL A 154 -1.47 10.53 7.24
C VAL A 154 -1.79 12.01 7.13
N LEU A 155 -2.62 12.41 6.17
CA LEU A 155 -3.11 13.79 6.03
C LEU A 155 -4.08 14.18 7.17
N ARG A 156 -4.90 13.23 7.65
CA ARG A 156 -5.80 13.42 8.80
C ARG A 156 -5.09 13.38 10.15
N GLY A 157 -3.83 12.95 10.19
CA GLY A 157 -3.06 12.81 11.42
C GLY A 157 -2.78 11.36 11.83
N ASP A 158 -3.28 10.39 11.08
CA ASP A 158 -3.00 8.97 11.34
C ASP A 158 -1.54 8.62 10.99
N ALA A 159 -1.02 7.55 11.59
CA ALA A 159 0.36 7.11 11.36
C ALA A 159 0.58 6.54 9.96
N VAL A 160 -0.44 5.96 9.36
CA VAL A 160 -0.40 5.28 8.04
C VAL A 160 -1.65 5.60 7.22
N CYS A 161 -1.61 5.26 5.93
CA CYS A 161 -2.81 5.23 5.09
C CYS A 161 -3.35 3.80 5.04
N ARG A 162 -4.63 3.62 5.46
CA ARG A 162 -5.31 2.33 5.50
C ARG A 162 -6.65 2.41 4.80
N PHE A 163 -6.99 1.37 4.06
CA PHE A 163 -8.20 1.28 3.24
C PHE A 163 -8.98 0.01 3.53
N ALA A 164 -10.30 0.10 3.40
CA ALA A 164 -11.19 -1.03 3.28
C ALA A 164 -11.71 -1.10 1.84
N VAL A 165 -11.58 -2.26 1.21
CA VAL A 165 -12.09 -2.53 -0.14
C VAL A 165 -13.16 -3.61 -0.02
N THR A 166 -14.41 -3.24 -0.32
CA THR A 166 -15.54 -4.18 -0.29
C THR A 166 -15.52 -5.06 -1.53
N LEU A 167 -15.61 -6.37 -1.32
CA LEU A 167 -15.67 -7.42 -2.32
C LEU A 167 -17.07 -7.55 -2.91
#